data_14cb5a46f27503ece646394661a1c1e4
#
_entry.id   14cb5a46f27503ece646394661a1c1e4
#
_cell.length_a   1.000
_cell.length_b   1.000
_cell.length_c   1.000
_cell.angle_alpha   90.00
_cell.angle_beta   90.00
_cell.angle_gamma   90.00
#
_symmetry.space_group_name_H-M   'P 1'
#
loop_
_entity.id
_entity.type
_entity.pdbx_description
1 polymer ?
#
loop_
_entity_poly.entity_id
_entity_poly.type
_entity_poly.pdbx_seq_one_letter_code
_entity_poly.pdbx_strand_id
1 'polypeptide(L)'
;AKLPLTKRLIKIISDDSIDMDFGTGCVKITPAHDFNDYKLGKKHNLEFINILNKDGTFNANVGNKFEGIGIHQSRDLILTELKNIGLLGEIEDYKTTVPMGERSGEIIEPLLTDQWFMKMEDLAKPAIDAVKNSNIKFVPKNWEKIYFNWLNNIEDWCISRQIWWGHRVPAWFDENNNIYVGNNESEIREKYKI
;
A
#
# COMPACT_ATOMS: atom_id res chain seq x y z
N ALA A 1 21.66 8.14 5.55
CA ALA A 1 21.45 9.59 5.54
C ALA A 1 20.64 10.02 6.75
N LYS A 2 20.75 11.27 7.15
CA LYS A 2 19.91 11.87 8.19
C LYS A 2 18.76 12.60 7.52
N LEU A 3 17.53 12.23 7.88
CA LEU A 3 16.34 12.89 7.34
C LEU A 3 16.20 14.30 7.94
N PRO A 4 16.12 15.36 7.11
CA PRO A 4 15.91 16.72 7.61
C PRO A 4 14.66 16.85 8.48
N LEU A 5 14.63 17.85 9.35
CA LEU A 5 13.52 18.17 10.27
C LEU A 5 13.16 17.06 11.25
N THR A 6 13.87 15.93 11.23
CA THR A 6 13.69 14.81 12.14
C THR A 6 15.03 14.38 12.74
N LYS A 7 14.99 13.48 13.74
CA LYS A 7 16.20 12.82 14.26
C LYS A 7 16.47 11.46 13.59
N ARG A 8 15.66 11.10 12.59
CA ARG A 8 15.67 9.77 11.98
C ARG A 8 16.86 9.60 11.04
N LEU A 9 17.48 8.44 11.12
CA LEU A 9 18.47 7.95 10.16
C LEU A 9 17.77 7.01 9.17
N ILE A 10 17.95 7.24 7.88
CA ILE A 10 17.43 6.40 6.81
C ILE A 10 18.56 5.67 6.10
N LYS A 11 18.30 4.45 5.66
CA LYS A 11 19.24 3.65 4.88
C LYS A 11 19.41 4.24 3.49
N ILE A 12 20.59 4.10 2.91
CA ILE A 12 20.84 4.29 1.48
C ILE A 12 20.94 2.90 0.89
N ILE A 13 20.12 2.63 -0.10
CA ILE A 13 20.05 1.34 -0.81
C ILE A 13 20.26 1.56 -2.31
N SER A 14 20.67 0.53 -3.02
CA SER A 14 20.74 0.49 -4.48
C SER A 14 19.68 -0.45 -5.00
N ASP A 15 18.98 -0.06 -6.07
CA ASP A 15 17.98 -0.89 -6.74
C ASP A 15 17.92 -0.58 -8.25
N ASP A 16 17.81 -1.64 -9.06
CA ASP A 16 17.79 -1.55 -10.52
C ASP A 16 16.52 -0.89 -11.08
N SER A 17 15.48 -0.70 -10.27
CA SER A 17 14.26 0.00 -10.66
C SER A 17 14.40 1.52 -10.68
N ILE A 18 15.53 2.06 -10.21
CA ILE A 18 15.79 3.51 -10.16
C ILE A 18 16.47 3.93 -11.46
N ASP A 19 15.84 4.87 -12.16
CA ASP A 19 16.41 5.49 -13.35
C ASP A 19 17.50 6.51 -12.93
N MET A 20 18.74 6.19 -13.26
CA MET A 20 19.92 7.01 -12.94
C MET A 20 19.97 8.31 -13.74
N ASP A 21 19.31 8.37 -14.88
CA ASP A 21 19.27 9.53 -15.77
C ASP A 21 18.13 10.49 -15.43
N PHE A 22 17.22 10.08 -14.52
CA PHE A 22 16.12 10.91 -14.06
C PHE A 22 16.51 11.76 -12.83
N GLY A 23 16.47 13.09 -12.96
CA GLY A 23 16.79 14.03 -11.89
C GLY A 23 18.21 13.85 -11.35
N THR A 24 18.35 13.52 -10.09
CA THR A 24 19.65 13.26 -9.42
C THR A 24 20.04 11.78 -9.40
N GLY A 25 19.22 10.89 -9.96
CA GLY A 25 19.37 9.45 -9.79
C GLY A 25 19.12 8.95 -8.36
N CYS A 26 18.64 9.82 -7.47
CA CYS A 26 18.32 9.49 -6.08
C CYS A 26 16.84 9.70 -5.81
N VAL A 27 16.19 8.67 -5.26
CA VAL A 27 14.76 8.69 -4.92
C VAL A 27 14.58 8.49 -3.41
N LYS A 28 13.73 9.31 -2.80
CA LYS A 28 13.30 9.10 -1.43
C LYS A 28 12.20 8.04 -1.39
N ILE A 29 12.38 7.01 -0.58
CA ILE A 29 11.45 5.89 -0.45
C ILE A 29 10.62 6.03 0.82
N THR A 30 9.29 5.99 0.68
CA THR A 30 8.30 6.02 1.78
C THR A 30 7.34 4.84 1.68
N PRO A 31 7.71 3.67 2.19
CA PRO A 31 6.98 2.41 1.97
C PRO A 31 5.53 2.39 2.45
N ALA A 32 5.16 3.25 3.41
CA ALA A 32 3.81 3.31 3.95
C ALA A 32 2.83 4.17 3.11
N HIS A 33 3.32 4.97 2.14
CA HIS A 33 2.53 5.99 1.47
C HIS A 33 2.67 6.04 -0.05
N ASP A 34 3.30 5.02 -0.65
CA ASP A 34 3.40 4.86 -2.10
C ASP A 34 3.45 3.38 -2.47
N PHE A 35 2.78 3.00 -3.58
CA PHE A 35 2.68 1.60 -4.00
C PHE A 35 4.01 1.02 -4.49
N ASN A 36 4.82 1.81 -5.20
CA ASN A 36 6.12 1.37 -5.69
C ASN A 36 7.12 1.30 -4.53
N ASP A 37 7.10 2.31 -3.66
CA ASP A 37 7.91 2.35 -2.45
C ASP A 37 7.57 1.19 -1.50
N TYR A 38 6.30 0.76 -1.44
CA TYR A 38 5.87 -0.41 -0.70
C TYR A 38 6.55 -1.68 -1.20
N LYS A 39 6.61 -1.89 -2.52
CA LYS A 39 7.29 -3.04 -3.13
C LYS A 39 8.80 -3.02 -2.83
N LEU A 40 9.43 -1.86 -2.98
CA LEU A 40 10.84 -1.66 -2.61
C LEU A 40 11.08 -1.86 -1.11
N GLY A 41 10.17 -1.36 -0.27
CA GLY A 41 10.21 -1.56 1.17
C GLY A 41 10.21 -3.02 1.56
N LYS A 42 9.37 -3.84 0.94
CA LYS A 42 9.37 -5.30 1.13
C LYS A 42 10.66 -5.96 0.62
N LYS A 43 11.10 -5.62 -0.59
CA LYS A 43 12.30 -6.18 -1.22
C LYS A 43 13.55 -5.94 -0.36
N HIS A 44 13.70 -4.75 0.20
CA HIS A 44 14.87 -4.32 0.97
C HIS A 44 14.69 -4.38 2.50
N ASN A 45 13.58 -4.94 2.96
CA ASN A 45 13.23 -5.02 4.38
C ASN A 45 13.36 -3.67 5.10
N LEU A 46 12.73 -2.64 4.53
CA LEU A 46 12.67 -1.30 5.09
C LEU A 46 11.55 -1.18 6.12
N GLU A 47 11.67 -0.21 7.00
CA GLU A 47 10.62 0.11 7.98
C GLU A 47 9.42 0.80 7.30
N PHE A 48 8.21 0.37 7.66
CA PHE A 48 6.95 0.95 7.18
C PHE A 48 6.42 1.92 8.23
N ILE A 49 6.68 3.19 8.05
CA ILE A 49 6.28 4.24 9.00
C ILE A 49 5.07 4.98 8.45
N ASN A 50 3.90 4.67 8.98
CA ASN A 50 2.69 5.44 8.70
C ASN A 50 2.76 6.78 9.44
N ILE A 51 2.61 7.88 8.70
CA ILE A 51 2.63 9.25 9.24
C ILE A 51 1.26 9.93 9.20
N LEU A 52 0.22 9.25 8.71
CA LEU A 52 -1.11 9.81 8.55
C LEU A 52 -2.13 9.19 9.49
N ASN A 53 -3.05 10.02 9.96
CA ASN A 53 -4.31 9.62 10.53
C ASN A 53 -5.35 9.37 9.42
N LYS A 54 -6.48 8.73 9.73
CA LYS A 54 -7.56 8.44 8.78
C LYS A 54 -8.26 9.69 8.23
N ASP A 55 -8.14 10.81 8.92
CA ASP A 55 -8.71 12.11 8.53
C ASP A 55 -7.76 12.96 7.67
N GLY A 56 -6.60 12.42 7.28
CA GLY A 56 -5.60 13.11 6.46
C GLY A 56 -4.72 14.09 7.22
N THR A 57 -4.74 14.07 8.56
CA THR A 57 -3.80 14.82 9.38
C THR A 57 -2.55 13.98 9.68
N PHE A 58 -1.45 14.63 10.04
CA PHE A 58 -0.25 13.91 10.48
C PHE A 58 -0.42 13.37 11.90
N ASN A 59 0.09 12.15 12.12
CA ASN A 59 0.13 11.54 13.44
C ASN A 59 1.46 11.83 14.18
N ALA A 60 1.61 11.31 15.39
CA ALA A 60 2.78 11.55 16.24
C ALA A 60 4.14 11.10 15.64
N ASN A 61 4.15 10.26 14.60
CA ASN A 61 5.39 9.79 13.96
C ASN A 61 6.15 10.88 13.20
N VAL A 62 5.52 12.01 12.89
CA VAL A 62 6.18 13.17 12.26
C VAL A 62 6.87 14.09 13.28
N GLY A 63 6.61 13.90 14.56
CA GLY A 63 7.07 14.76 15.66
C GLY A 63 6.14 15.93 15.94
N ASN A 64 6.20 16.44 17.16
CA ASN A 64 5.23 17.38 17.75
C ASN A 64 4.95 18.64 16.90
N LYS A 65 5.92 19.06 16.09
CA LYS A 65 5.80 20.28 15.29
C LYS A 65 4.79 20.17 14.16
N PHE A 66 4.61 18.97 13.62
CA PHE A 66 3.76 18.71 12.45
C PHE A 66 2.53 17.88 12.80
N GLU A 67 2.47 17.30 14.00
CA GLU A 67 1.35 16.48 14.45
C GLU A 67 0.03 17.25 14.42
N GLY A 68 -1.04 16.62 13.92
CA GLY A 68 -2.37 17.19 13.80
C GLY A 68 -2.57 18.17 12.63
N ILE A 69 -1.52 18.47 11.87
CA ILE A 69 -1.61 19.36 10.70
C ILE A 69 -2.04 18.55 9.48
N GLY A 70 -2.96 19.10 8.67
CA GLY A 70 -3.37 18.47 7.41
C GLY A 70 -2.25 18.49 6.35
N ILE A 71 -2.24 17.50 5.47
CA ILE A 71 -1.20 17.32 4.44
C ILE A 71 -0.99 18.58 3.61
N HIS A 72 -2.07 19.20 3.12
CA HIS A 72 -1.96 20.40 2.27
C HIS A 72 -1.37 21.59 3.01
N GLN A 73 -1.77 21.79 4.26
CA GLN A 73 -1.28 22.89 5.11
C GLN A 73 0.19 22.69 5.52
N SER A 74 0.63 21.43 5.65
CA SER A 74 2.00 21.12 6.06
C SER A 74 3.05 21.46 5.02
N ARG A 75 2.68 21.52 3.74
CA ARG A 75 3.63 21.76 2.64
C ARG A 75 4.37 23.09 2.80
N ASP A 76 3.66 24.19 3.01
CA ASP A 76 4.24 25.51 3.20
C ASP A 76 5.09 25.59 4.46
N LEU A 77 4.64 24.92 5.52
CA LEU A 77 5.39 24.85 6.78
C LEU A 77 6.72 24.09 6.60
N ILE A 78 6.70 22.95 5.90
CA ILE A 78 7.90 22.16 5.62
C ILE A 78 8.88 22.96 4.75
N LEU A 79 8.40 23.65 3.71
CA LEU A 79 9.23 24.50 2.86
C LEU A 79 9.90 25.62 3.67
N THR A 80 9.15 26.27 4.54
CA THR A 80 9.65 27.31 5.45
C THR A 80 10.74 26.75 6.36
N GLU A 81 10.52 25.58 6.96
CA GLU A 81 11.49 24.95 7.84
C GLU A 81 12.77 24.51 7.11
N LEU A 82 12.65 23.95 5.91
CA LEU A 82 13.80 23.57 5.10
C LEU A 82 14.61 24.81 4.70
N LYS A 83 13.94 25.92 4.39
CA LYS A 83 14.59 27.21 4.10
C LYS A 83 15.35 27.73 5.33
N ASN A 84 14.75 27.67 6.50
CA ASN A 84 15.36 28.15 7.75
C ASN A 84 16.66 27.40 8.13
N ILE A 85 16.75 26.12 7.75
CA ILE A 85 17.96 25.30 7.99
C ILE A 85 18.91 25.23 6.78
N GLY A 86 18.62 26.02 5.71
CA GLY A 86 19.47 26.10 4.52
C GLY A 86 19.48 24.83 3.65
N LEU A 87 18.44 24.02 3.71
CA LEU A 87 18.31 22.78 2.94
C LEU A 87 17.24 22.84 1.83
N LEU A 88 16.66 24.00 1.56
CA LEU A 88 15.75 24.22 0.44
C LEU A 88 16.56 24.69 -0.77
N GLY A 89 16.43 23.96 -1.89
CA GLY A 89 16.92 24.37 -3.19
C GLY A 89 15.92 25.26 -3.94
N GLU A 90 15.94 25.20 -5.26
CA GLU A 90 14.96 25.88 -6.09
C GLU A 90 13.61 25.18 -6.04
N ILE A 91 12.54 25.96 -6.17
CA ILE A 91 11.17 25.45 -6.29
C ILE A 91 10.77 25.63 -7.75
N GLU A 92 10.48 24.53 -8.42
CA GLU A 92 10.08 24.51 -9.82
C GLU A 92 8.62 24.09 -9.96
N ASP A 93 7.94 24.67 -10.94
CA ASP A 93 6.59 24.24 -11.31
C ASP A 93 6.65 22.89 -12.01
N TYR A 94 5.97 21.88 -11.42
CA TYR A 94 5.95 20.53 -11.97
C TYR A 94 4.52 20.03 -12.17
N LYS A 95 4.24 19.51 -13.37
CA LYS A 95 2.95 18.89 -13.69
C LYS A 95 3.02 17.39 -13.45
N THR A 96 2.16 16.88 -12.59
CA THR A 96 2.03 15.44 -12.33
C THR A 96 0.57 15.02 -12.33
N THR A 97 0.33 13.74 -12.54
CA THR A 97 -1.00 13.13 -12.41
C THR A 97 -1.16 12.61 -10.99
N VAL A 98 -2.20 13.06 -10.32
CA VAL A 98 -2.55 12.60 -8.98
C VAL A 98 -3.85 11.79 -9.02
N PRO A 99 -3.98 10.72 -8.23
CA PRO A 99 -5.22 9.96 -8.11
C PRO A 99 -6.26 10.81 -7.36
N MET A 100 -7.48 10.83 -7.87
CA MET A 100 -8.61 11.56 -7.26
C MET A 100 -9.77 10.63 -6.99
N GLY A 101 -10.48 10.85 -5.91
CA GLY A 101 -11.71 10.15 -5.57
C GLY A 101 -12.82 10.49 -6.56
N GLU A 102 -13.37 9.49 -7.25
CA GLU A 102 -14.41 9.69 -8.27
C GLU A 102 -15.64 10.44 -7.75
N ARG A 103 -16.01 10.22 -6.49
CA ARG A 103 -17.20 10.83 -5.88
C ARG A 103 -16.92 12.16 -5.16
N SER A 104 -15.78 12.24 -4.49
CA SER A 104 -15.44 13.41 -3.66
C SER A 104 -14.68 14.49 -4.44
N GLY A 105 -13.95 14.11 -5.50
CA GLY A 105 -13.00 15.01 -6.17
C GLY A 105 -11.76 15.32 -5.34
N GLU A 106 -11.56 14.65 -4.20
CA GLU A 106 -10.41 14.85 -3.33
C GLU A 106 -9.22 14.02 -3.79
N ILE A 107 -8.00 14.50 -3.52
CA ILE A 107 -6.76 13.75 -3.79
C ILE A 107 -6.71 12.53 -2.86
N ILE A 108 -6.40 11.37 -3.43
CA ILE A 108 -6.25 10.13 -2.68
C ILE A 108 -4.82 10.02 -2.17
N GLU A 109 -4.69 9.92 -0.85
CA GLU A 109 -3.41 9.67 -0.19
C GLU A 109 -3.34 8.18 0.21
N PRO A 110 -2.32 7.43 -0.24
CA PRO A 110 -2.15 6.03 0.13
C PRO A 110 -1.91 5.89 1.63
N LEU A 111 -2.67 5.01 2.27
CA LEU A 111 -2.59 4.68 3.68
C LEU A 111 -2.60 3.17 3.87
N LEU A 112 -1.62 2.63 4.58
CA LEU A 112 -1.61 1.22 4.94
C LEU A 112 -2.69 0.91 5.97
N THR A 113 -3.53 -0.07 5.66
CA THR A 113 -4.55 -0.61 6.56
C THR A 113 -4.56 -2.12 6.48
N ASP A 114 -4.91 -2.78 7.59
CA ASP A 114 -5.09 -4.22 7.60
C ASP A 114 -6.33 -4.58 6.78
N GLN A 115 -6.15 -5.50 5.84
CA GLN A 115 -7.20 -5.99 4.96
C GLN A 115 -7.13 -7.51 4.85
N TRP A 116 -8.25 -8.12 4.50
CA TRP A 116 -8.33 -9.54 4.18
C TRP A 116 -8.05 -9.76 2.69
N PHE A 117 -7.07 -10.61 2.40
CA PHE A 117 -6.70 -10.98 1.05
C PHE A 117 -6.92 -12.48 0.82
N MET A 118 -7.43 -12.81 -0.36
CA MET A 118 -7.42 -14.15 -0.91
C MET A 118 -6.11 -14.36 -1.66
N LYS A 119 -5.34 -15.39 -1.26
CA LYS A 119 -4.12 -15.77 -1.96
C LYS A 119 -4.46 -16.41 -3.30
N MET A 120 -4.32 -15.65 -4.37
CA MET A 120 -4.82 -16.04 -5.69
C MET A 120 -3.89 -16.99 -6.45
N GLU A 121 -2.59 -16.96 -6.18
CA GLU A 121 -1.60 -17.80 -6.88
C GLU A 121 -1.94 -19.29 -6.81
N ASP A 122 -2.28 -19.78 -5.64
CA ASP A 122 -2.59 -21.20 -5.41
C ASP A 122 -3.90 -21.64 -6.12
N LEU A 123 -4.82 -20.70 -6.31
CA LEU A 123 -6.07 -20.92 -7.05
C LEU A 123 -5.87 -20.83 -8.57
N ALA A 124 -4.95 -20.02 -9.03
CA ALA A 124 -4.65 -19.83 -10.45
C ALA A 124 -3.90 -21.04 -11.05
N LYS A 125 -3.01 -21.67 -10.29
CA LYS A 125 -2.23 -22.83 -10.77
C LYS A 125 -3.07 -23.94 -11.41
N PRO A 126 -4.08 -24.53 -10.73
CA PRO A 126 -4.91 -25.58 -11.33
C PRO A 126 -5.71 -25.09 -12.54
N ALA A 127 -6.12 -23.82 -12.56
CA ALA A 127 -6.81 -23.22 -13.70
C ALA A 127 -5.90 -23.10 -14.94
N ILE A 128 -4.65 -22.67 -14.74
CA ILE A 128 -3.62 -22.62 -15.77
C ILE A 128 -3.35 -24.03 -16.32
N ASP A 129 -3.19 -25.02 -15.43
CA ASP A 129 -2.88 -26.40 -15.81
C ASP A 129 -4.04 -27.06 -16.57
N ALA A 130 -5.29 -26.74 -16.24
CA ALA A 130 -6.45 -27.24 -16.96
C ALA A 130 -6.43 -26.84 -18.44
N VAL A 131 -5.99 -25.63 -18.76
CA VAL A 131 -5.86 -25.16 -20.15
C VAL A 131 -4.60 -25.73 -20.82
N LYS A 132 -3.47 -25.74 -20.13
CA LYS A 132 -2.22 -26.33 -20.65
C LYS A 132 -2.37 -27.80 -21.03
N ASN A 133 -3.08 -28.57 -20.19
CA ASN A 133 -3.35 -29.98 -20.39
C ASN A 133 -4.51 -30.26 -21.35
N SER A 134 -5.07 -29.22 -21.97
CA SER A 134 -6.21 -29.32 -22.89
C SER A 134 -7.52 -29.87 -22.30
N ASN A 135 -7.65 -29.86 -20.97
CA ASN A 135 -8.89 -30.18 -20.26
C ASN A 135 -9.95 -29.10 -20.50
N ILE A 136 -9.51 -27.85 -20.67
CA ILE A 136 -10.33 -26.72 -21.09
C ILE A 136 -9.70 -26.14 -22.36
N LYS A 137 -10.53 -25.83 -23.37
CA LYS A 137 -10.10 -25.28 -24.66
C LYS A 137 -10.86 -23.99 -24.94
N PHE A 138 -10.14 -22.98 -25.41
CA PHE A 138 -10.74 -21.73 -25.88
C PHE A 138 -11.08 -21.81 -27.38
N VAL A 139 -12.25 -21.30 -27.73
CA VAL A 139 -12.68 -21.15 -29.14
C VAL A 139 -13.14 -19.70 -29.32
N PRO A 140 -12.42 -18.94 -30.13
CA PRO A 140 -11.16 -19.22 -30.83
C PRO A 140 -9.94 -19.25 -29.86
N LYS A 141 -8.89 -19.95 -30.30
CA LYS A 141 -7.69 -20.23 -29.50
C LYS A 141 -6.90 -18.97 -29.05
N ASN A 142 -7.02 -17.86 -29.75
CA ASN A 142 -6.31 -16.62 -29.44
C ASN A 142 -6.61 -16.08 -28.03
N TRP A 143 -7.75 -16.45 -27.42
CA TRP A 143 -8.10 -16.07 -26.05
C TRP A 143 -7.23 -16.74 -24.98
N GLU A 144 -6.57 -17.86 -25.29
CA GLU A 144 -5.62 -18.51 -24.39
C GLU A 144 -4.49 -17.56 -23.96
N LYS A 145 -4.01 -16.71 -24.90
CA LYS A 145 -2.94 -15.75 -24.61
C LYS A 145 -3.37 -14.73 -23.53
N ILE A 146 -4.58 -14.22 -23.64
CA ILE A 146 -5.14 -13.26 -22.67
C ILE A 146 -5.35 -13.95 -21.32
N TYR A 147 -5.90 -15.16 -21.33
CA TYR A 147 -6.12 -15.97 -20.13
C TYR A 147 -4.82 -16.24 -19.39
N PHE A 148 -3.79 -16.71 -20.07
CA PHE A 148 -2.49 -16.98 -19.45
C PHE A 148 -1.80 -15.70 -18.96
N ASN A 149 -1.89 -14.60 -19.73
CA ASN A 149 -1.33 -13.33 -19.29
C ASN A 149 -1.98 -12.85 -17.98
N TRP A 150 -3.31 -12.97 -17.89
CA TRP A 150 -4.04 -12.60 -16.67
C TRP A 150 -3.65 -13.47 -15.46
N LEU A 151 -3.71 -14.80 -15.61
CA LEU A 151 -3.48 -15.71 -14.49
C LEU A 151 -2.01 -15.82 -14.06
N ASN A 152 -1.06 -15.64 -14.97
CA ASN A 152 0.36 -15.63 -14.62
C ASN A 152 0.80 -14.37 -13.87
N ASN A 153 0.03 -13.28 -14.01
CA ASN A 153 0.30 -12.01 -13.35
C ASN A 153 -0.79 -11.68 -12.31
N ILE A 154 -1.49 -12.70 -11.82
CA ILE A 154 -2.58 -12.47 -10.87
C ILE A 154 -2.03 -12.02 -9.52
N GLU A 155 -2.59 -10.95 -9.00
CA GLU A 155 -2.29 -10.46 -7.65
C GLU A 155 -3.32 -10.98 -6.65
N ASP A 156 -2.94 -10.95 -5.35
CA ASP A 156 -3.85 -11.32 -4.27
C ASP A 156 -5.09 -10.43 -4.25
N TRP A 157 -6.25 -11.02 -4.09
CA TRP A 157 -7.52 -10.33 -4.13
C TRP A 157 -7.93 -9.81 -2.76
N CYS A 158 -8.01 -8.48 -2.61
CA CYS A 158 -8.56 -7.86 -1.41
C CYS A 158 -10.07 -8.11 -1.35
N ILE A 159 -10.52 -8.91 -0.39
CA ILE A 159 -11.92 -9.28 -0.21
C ILE A 159 -12.66 -8.42 0.83
N SER A 160 -11.93 -7.69 1.68
CA SER A 160 -12.54 -6.79 2.67
C SER A 160 -12.71 -5.38 2.13
N ARG A 161 -13.75 -4.68 2.60
CA ARG A 161 -14.05 -3.29 2.30
C ARG A 161 -14.65 -2.62 3.53
N GLN A 162 -14.37 -1.33 3.71
CA GLN A 162 -14.93 -0.49 4.78
C GLN A 162 -16.27 0.10 4.33
N ILE A 163 -17.31 -0.73 4.31
CA ILE A 163 -18.67 -0.34 3.89
C ILE A 163 -19.67 -0.56 5.03
N TRP A 164 -20.67 0.31 5.09
CA TRP A 164 -21.72 0.24 6.13
C TRP A 164 -22.68 -0.94 5.95
N TRP A 165 -22.84 -1.40 4.72
CA TRP A 165 -23.74 -2.50 4.38
C TRP A 165 -23.05 -3.45 3.39
N GLY A 166 -23.14 -4.75 3.66
CA GLY A 166 -22.54 -5.79 2.84
C GLY A 166 -22.36 -7.10 3.62
N HIS A 167 -21.76 -8.10 2.98
CA HIS A 167 -21.39 -9.36 3.64
C HIS A 167 -20.23 -9.11 4.60
N ARG A 168 -20.37 -9.60 5.83
CA ARG A 168 -19.28 -9.56 6.82
C ARG A 168 -18.23 -10.62 6.47
N VAL A 169 -16.96 -10.25 6.57
CA VAL A 169 -15.88 -11.23 6.58
C VAL A 169 -16.03 -12.09 7.83
N PRO A 170 -16.06 -13.45 7.72
CA PRO A 170 -16.34 -14.35 8.84
C PRO A 170 -15.10 -14.48 9.75
N ALA A 171 -14.72 -13.39 10.37
CA ALA A 171 -13.59 -13.27 11.28
C ALA A 171 -14.03 -12.59 12.58
N TRP A 172 -13.55 -13.10 13.69
CA TRP A 172 -13.80 -12.60 15.03
C TRP A 172 -12.49 -12.25 15.71
N PHE A 173 -12.54 -11.31 16.61
CA PHE A 173 -11.38 -10.81 17.34
C PHE A 173 -11.68 -10.90 18.83
N ASP A 174 -10.71 -11.37 19.62
CA ASP A 174 -10.79 -11.28 21.06
C ASP A 174 -10.21 -9.95 21.59
N GLU A 175 -10.24 -9.76 22.91
CA GLU A 175 -9.71 -8.56 23.58
C GLU A 175 -8.19 -8.36 23.37
N ASN A 176 -7.47 -9.42 23.00
CA ASN A 176 -6.04 -9.41 22.72
C ASN A 176 -5.75 -9.24 21.21
N ASN A 177 -6.78 -8.99 20.38
CA ASN A 177 -6.70 -8.93 18.91
C ASN A 177 -6.26 -10.24 18.24
N ASN A 178 -6.44 -11.39 18.89
CA ASN A 178 -6.29 -12.67 18.20
C ASN A 178 -7.43 -12.87 17.21
N ILE A 179 -7.10 -13.46 16.05
CA ILE A 179 -8.02 -13.59 14.94
C ILE A 179 -8.53 -15.04 14.84
N TYR A 180 -9.84 -15.20 14.77
CA TYR A 180 -10.50 -16.47 14.64
C TYR A 180 -11.41 -16.47 13.41
N VAL A 181 -11.31 -17.49 12.58
CA VAL A 181 -12.10 -17.62 11.34
C VAL A 181 -12.99 -18.85 11.42
N GLY A 182 -14.26 -18.68 11.10
CA GLY A 182 -15.26 -19.75 11.07
C GLY A 182 -16.61 -19.27 10.55
N ASN A 183 -17.59 -20.15 10.39
CA ASN A 183 -18.90 -19.80 9.84
C ASN A 183 -19.77 -19.00 10.81
N ASN A 184 -19.61 -19.23 12.11
CA ASN A 184 -20.36 -18.54 13.16
C ASN A 184 -19.60 -18.58 14.50
N GLU A 185 -20.05 -17.77 15.46
CA GLU A 185 -19.41 -17.63 16.76
C GLU A 185 -19.39 -18.93 17.56
N SER A 186 -20.46 -19.72 17.50
CA SER A 186 -20.57 -20.99 18.25
C SER A 186 -19.52 -21.99 17.76
N GLU A 187 -19.32 -22.12 16.45
CA GLU A 187 -18.29 -22.97 15.86
C GLU A 187 -16.88 -22.54 16.31
N ILE A 188 -16.65 -21.22 16.37
CA ILE A 188 -15.37 -20.68 16.79
C ILE A 188 -15.10 -20.98 18.25
N ARG A 189 -16.08 -20.76 19.13
CA ARG A 189 -15.96 -21.05 20.56
C ARG A 189 -15.66 -22.53 20.81
N GLU A 190 -16.33 -23.41 20.10
CA GLU A 190 -16.10 -24.86 20.19
C GLU A 190 -14.71 -25.24 19.66
N LYS A 191 -14.35 -24.77 18.48
CA LYS A 191 -13.10 -25.08 17.79
C LYS A 191 -11.86 -24.61 18.53
N TYR A 192 -11.90 -23.40 19.05
CA TYR A 192 -10.75 -22.76 19.71
C TYR A 192 -10.83 -22.81 21.25
N LYS A 193 -11.92 -23.33 21.81
CA LYS A 193 -12.16 -23.48 23.27
C LYS A 193 -12.09 -22.16 24.03
N ILE A 194 -12.72 -21.12 23.49
CA ILE A 194 -12.79 -19.75 24.02
C ILE A 194 -14.22 -19.35 24.37
#